data_d5e00e96393506bc4e1159ec30fb15cf
#
_entry.id   d5e00e96393506bc4e1159ec30fb15cf
#
_cell.length_a   1.000
_cell.length_b   1.000
_cell.length_c   1.000
_cell.angle_alpha   90.00
_cell.angle_beta   90.00
_cell.angle_gamma   90.00
#
_symmetry.space_group_name_H-M   'P 1'
#
loop_
_entity.id
_entity.type
_entity.pdbx_description
1 polymer ?
#
loop_
_entity_poly.entity_id
_entity_poly.type
_entity_poly.pdbx_seq_one_letter_code
_entity_poly.pdbx_strand_id
1 'polypeptide(L)'
;SSAPLALGGSAFAQTLGRVGSDVPTVADAEAFRRAFAAVQKLVSQELLLAGHDVSAGGLVTTLLEMCFANTKGGLELSLDALSPASDFAHTLFAENPAVVVQVADAHNEAFLAVLAEAGVAAVELGRPVEGRTLTLRRADRQLALDIDALREDWYSTSAEMDAFQSFHGCAEQRAHNYKSQPLHFRLPASFDGSFATLGVSPDRRTPSGVRAAIIREKGTNGEREMAYILHLAGFDVKDVTMTDLVSGRETLDEVNFIV
;
A
#
# COMPACT_ATOMS: atom_id res chain seq x y z
N SER A 1 4.68 16.28 10.67
CA SER A 1 3.53 16.92 11.28
C SER A 1 3.96 17.61 12.57
N SER A 2 3.58 18.86 12.79
CA SER A 2 3.78 19.58 14.06
C SER A 2 2.75 19.19 15.12
N ALA A 3 1.82 18.30 14.78
CA ALA A 3 0.81 17.82 15.71
C ALA A 3 1.45 16.87 16.76
N PRO A 4 1.02 16.95 18.03
CA PRO A 4 1.40 16.00 19.05
C PRO A 4 1.05 14.56 18.61
N LEU A 5 1.89 13.59 18.99
CA LEU A 5 1.56 12.19 18.80
C LEU A 5 0.45 11.80 19.77
N ALA A 6 -0.65 11.29 19.24
CA ALA A 6 -1.86 10.96 20.00
C ALA A 6 -2.16 9.46 19.89
N LEU A 7 -2.59 8.84 21.00
CA LEU A 7 -2.90 7.42 21.07
C LEU A 7 -4.40 7.14 21.15
N GLY A 8 -5.24 8.16 21.32
CA GLY A 8 -6.69 7.97 21.41
C GLY A 8 -7.26 7.37 20.13
N GLY A 9 -8.10 6.34 20.28
CA GLY A 9 -8.68 5.61 19.15
C GLY A 9 -7.73 4.67 18.43
N SER A 10 -6.43 4.69 18.72
CA SER A 10 -5.43 3.83 18.06
C SER A 10 -5.68 2.34 18.35
N ALA A 11 -5.19 1.47 17.47
CA ALA A 11 -5.21 0.03 17.71
C ALA A 11 -4.55 -0.33 19.04
N PHE A 12 -3.44 0.34 19.39
CA PHE A 12 -2.79 0.16 20.70
C PHE A 12 -3.71 0.49 21.87
N ALA A 13 -4.41 1.62 21.83
CA ALA A 13 -5.35 2.00 22.88
C ALA A 13 -6.51 1.00 23.01
N GLN A 14 -7.00 0.50 21.87
CA GLN A 14 -8.06 -0.50 21.82
C GLN A 14 -7.63 -1.84 22.43
N THR A 15 -6.42 -2.32 22.18
CA THR A 15 -5.89 -3.56 22.79
C THR A 15 -5.78 -3.46 24.31
N LEU A 16 -5.60 -2.25 24.84
CA LEU A 16 -5.58 -2.00 26.29
C LEU A 16 -6.97 -1.75 26.90
N GLY A 17 -8.04 -1.77 26.09
CA GLY A 17 -9.39 -1.41 26.53
C GLY A 17 -9.54 0.06 26.93
N ARG A 18 -8.69 0.96 26.43
CA ARG A 18 -8.64 2.39 26.77
C ARG A 18 -8.63 3.23 25.51
N VAL A 19 -9.80 3.56 25.00
CA VAL A 19 -9.92 4.28 23.72
C VAL A 19 -9.34 5.69 23.80
N GLY A 20 -9.54 6.42 24.91
CA GLY A 20 -9.08 7.80 25.06
C GLY A 20 -9.85 8.80 24.19
N SER A 21 -9.53 10.08 24.34
CA SER A 21 -10.17 11.18 23.59
C SER A 21 -9.19 12.00 22.76
N ASP A 22 -7.90 11.84 22.98
CA ASP A 22 -6.83 12.54 22.25
C ASP A 22 -6.49 11.75 20.98
N VAL A 23 -7.19 12.04 19.89
CA VAL A 23 -7.09 11.30 18.63
C VAL A 23 -6.13 11.95 17.65
N PRO A 24 -5.40 11.15 16.83
CA PRO A 24 -4.58 11.68 15.76
C PRO A 24 -5.45 12.43 14.75
N THR A 25 -4.96 13.58 14.28
CA THR A 25 -5.68 14.41 13.32
C THR A 25 -4.72 15.11 12.36
N VAL A 26 -5.24 15.57 11.24
CA VAL A 26 -4.54 16.47 10.32
C VAL A 26 -4.66 17.90 10.85
N ALA A 27 -3.65 18.36 11.60
CA ALA A 27 -3.65 19.71 12.19
C ALA A 27 -3.45 20.82 11.15
N ASP A 28 -2.73 20.53 10.06
CA ASP A 28 -2.43 21.46 8.97
C ASP A 28 -2.72 20.77 7.63
N ALA A 29 -3.89 21.08 7.05
CA ALA A 29 -4.33 20.49 5.78
C ALA A 29 -3.42 20.89 4.61
N GLU A 30 -2.84 22.09 4.62
CA GLU A 30 -1.94 22.54 3.56
C GLU A 30 -0.58 21.85 3.64
N ALA A 31 -0.03 21.63 4.83
CA ALA A 31 1.17 20.81 5.01
C ALA A 31 0.92 19.36 4.58
N PHE A 32 -0.26 18.81 4.89
CA PHE A 32 -0.64 17.47 4.43
C PHE A 32 -0.73 17.40 2.91
N ARG A 33 -1.37 18.38 2.26
CA ARG A 33 -1.46 18.47 0.80
C ARG A 33 -0.07 18.53 0.14
N ARG A 34 0.83 19.35 0.69
CA ARG A 34 2.23 19.44 0.17
C ARG A 34 2.97 18.12 0.33
N ALA A 35 2.84 17.46 1.48
CA ALA A 35 3.46 16.16 1.71
C ALA A 35 2.94 15.09 0.74
N PHE A 36 1.62 15.04 0.52
CA PHE A 36 1.00 14.14 -0.44
C PHE A 36 1.52 14.39 -1.87
N ALA A 37 1.55 15.66 -2.31
CA ALA A 37 2.05 16.02 -3.63
C ALA A 37 3.54 15.67 -3.81
N ALA A 38 4.36 15.87 -2.76
CA ALA A 38 5.77 15.48 -2.78
C ALA A 38 5.94 13.97 -2.94
N VAL A 39 5.16 13.16 -2.20
CA VAL A 39 5.19 11.68 -2.34
C VAL A 39 4.80 11.27 -3.76
N GLN A 40 3.74 11.85 -4.34
CA GLN A 40 3.35 11.57 -5.73
C GLN A 40 4.46 11.91 -6.72
N LYS A 41 5.14 13.04 -6.52
CA LYS A 41 6.29 13.44 -7.36
C LYS A 41 7.45 12.46 -7.23
N LEU A 42 7.78 12.02 -6.00
CA LEU A 42 8.84 11.03 -5.75
C LEU A 42 8.53 9.68 -6.42
N VAL A 43 7.27 9.23 -6.35
CA VAL A 43 6.82 8.00 -7.03
C VAL A 43 6.94 8.14 -8.56
N SER A 44 6.45 9.25 -9.13
CA SER A 44 6.48 9.47 -10.59
C SER A 44 7.90 9.64 -11.16
N GLN A 45 8.85 10.02 -10.32
CA GLN A 45 10.27 10.13 -10.68
C GLN A 45 11.08 8.87 -10.36
N GLU A 46 10.41 7.80 -9.86
CA GLU A 46 11.04 6.52 -9.51
C GLU A 46 12.18 6.64 -8.49
N LEU A 47 12.06 7.60 -7.57
CA LEU A 47 13.07 7.87 -6.55
C LEU A 47 12.91 6.99 -5.30
N LEU A 48 11.79 6.28 -5.17
CA LEU A 48 11.49 5.42 -4.03
C LEU A 48 11.67 3.95 -4.38
N LEU A 49 12.31 3.19 -3.49
CA LEU A 49 12.43 1.73 -3.59
C LEU A 49 11.24 1.03 -2.93
N ALA A 50 10.72 1.58 -1.85
CA ALA A 50 9.56 1.11 -1.13
C ALA A 50 8.92 2.27 -0.35
N GLY A 51 7.67 2.12 0.02
CA GLY A 51 6.97 3.09 0.87
C GLY A 51 5.74 2.48 1.51
N HIS A 52 5.40 2.98 2.70
CA HIS A 52 4.21 2.59 3.44
C HIS A 52 3.71 3.77 4.26
N ASP A 53 2.41 3.94 4.33
CA ASP A 53 1.78 4.92 5.21
C ASP A 53 1.77 4.45 6.67
N VAL A 54 1.80 5.38 7.60
CA VAL A 54 1.54 5.10 9.01
C VAL A 54 0.03 5.10 9.23
N SER A 55 -0.50 3.92 9.58
CA SER A 55 -1.92 3.68 9.78
C SER A 55 -2.17 2.90 11.08
N ALA A 56 -3.15 1.99 11.10
CA ALA A 56 -3.47 1.19 12.27
C ALA A 56 -2.24 0.46 12.85
N GLY A 57 -2.02 0.61 14.15
CA GLY A 57 -0.85 0.08 14.85
C GLY A 57 0.39 0.99 14.85
N GLY A 58 0.36 2.13 14.14
CA GLY A 58 1.39 3.15 14.16
C GLY A 58 2.68 2.77 13.44
N LEU A 59 3.75 3.50 13.76
CA LEU A 59 5.04 3.37 13.10
C LEU A 59 5.63 1.95 13.19
N VAL A 60 5.51 1.29 14.34
CA VAL A 60 6.09 -0.05 14.52
C VAL A 60 5.45 -1.07 13.58
N THR A 61 4.12 -1.03 13.42
CA THR A 61 3.40 -1.90 12.49
C THR A 61 3.79 -1.60 11.06
N THR A 62 3.82 -0.33 10.65
CA THR A 62 4.29 0.11 9.33
C THR A 62 5.68 -0.47 8.99
N LEU A 63 6.63 -0.37 9.92
CA LEU A 63 7.99 -0.89 9.71
C LEU A 63 8.04 -2.43 9.59
N LEU A 64 7.22 -3.13 10.37
CA LEU A 64 7.07 -4.58 10.28
C LEU A 64 6.45 -4.99 8.95
N GLU A 65 5.36 -4.34 8.53
CA GLU A 65 4.67 -4.62 7.28
C GLU A 65 5.56 -4.38 6.06
N MET A 66 6.41 -3.34 6.08
CA MET A 66 7.45 -3.15 5.05
C MET A 66 8.45 -4.32 4.97
N CYS A 67 8.67 -5.05 6.08
CA CYS A 67 9.54 -6.22 6.11
C CYS A 67 8.84 -7.53 5.78
N PHE A 68 7.50 -7.61 5.88
CA PHE A 68 6.77 -8.86 5.72
C PHE A 68 6.77 -9.39 4.29
N ALA A 69 6.86 -8.51 3.29
CA ALA A 69 6.93 -8.90 1.89
C ALA A 69 8.25 -9.61 1.52
N ASN A 70 9.31 -9.38 2.29
CA ASN A 70 10.62 -9.99 2.09
C ASN A 70 10.81 -11.22 2.99
N THR A 71 11.56 -12.18 2.49
CA THR A 71 11.95 -13.37 3.26
C THR A 71 13.34 -13.26 3.90
N LYS A 72 14.04 -12.16 3.61
CA LYS A 72 15.40 -11.85 4.08
C LYS A 72 15.49 -10.37 4.45
N GLY A 73 16.45 -10.07 5.28
CA GLY A 73 16.69 -8.70 5.72
C GLY A 73 15.78 -8.24 6.87
N GLY A 74 16.28 -7.28 7.61
CA GLY A 74 15.63 -6.58 8.71
C GLY A 74 15.97 -5.09 8.67
N LEU A 75 15.72 -4.39 9.75
CA LEU A 75 15.97 -2.95 9.87
C LEU A 75 16.73 -2.63 11.16
N GLU A 76 17.64 -1.68 11.07
CA GLU A 76 18.28 -1.05 12.23
C GLU A 76 18.04 0.45 12.19
N LEU A 77 17.23 0.97 13.14
CA LEU A 77 16.70 2.32 13.09
C LEU A 77 16.91 3.04 14.42
N SER A 78 17.25 4.35 14.37
CA SER A 78 17.20 5.29 15.47
C SER A 78 15.96 6.17 15.36
N LEU A 79 15.22 6.28 16.45
CA LEU A 79 14.04 7.12 16.58
C LEU A 79 14.32 8.44 17.31
N ASP A 80 15.61 8.76 17.59
CA ASP A 80 15.99 9.92 18.38
C ASP A 80 15.58 11.26 17.75
N ALA A 81 15.59 11.31 16.42
CA ALA A 81 15.18 12.50 15.67
C ALA A 81 13.65 12.66 15.54
N LEU A 82 12.88 11.64 15.93
CA LEU A 82 11.41 11.69 15.87
C LEU A 82 10.84 12.25 17.17
N SER A 83 10.08 13.35 17.06
CA SER A 83 9.28 13.94 18.15
C SER A 83 9.98 13.88 19.52
N PRO A 84 11.07 14.63 19.74
CA PRO A 84 11.90 14.50 20.95
C PRO A 84 11.13 14.62 22.28
N ALA A 85 10.00 15.31 22.28
CA ALA A 85 9.13 15.50 23.45
C ALA A 85 8.20 14.32 23.74
N SER A 86 8.08 13.34 22.82
CA SER A 86 7.20 12.17 23.00
C SER A 86 7.93 11.02 23.65
N ASP A 87 7.24 10.21 24.41
CA ASP A 87 7.78 8.96 24.93
C ASP A 87 7.88 7.88 23.83
N PHE A 88 8.45 6.72 24.21
CA PHE A 88 8.68 5.63 23.26
C PHE A 88 7.37 5.01 22.75
N ALA A 89 6.35 4.88 23.62
CA ALA A 89 5.06 4.30 23.22
C ALA A 89 4.30 5.22 22.24
N HIS A 90 4.24 6.51 22.50
CA HIS A 90 3.65 7.47 21.55
C HIS A 90 4.38 7.45 20.21
N THR A 91 5.72 7.38 20.21
CA THR A 91 6.50 7.34 18.97
C THR A 91 6.21 6.08 18.14
N LEU A 92 6.00 4.93 18.79
CA LEU A 92 5.78 3.66 18.10
C LEU A 92 4.34 3.45 17.65
N PHE A 93 3.37 3.86 18.47
CA PHE A 93 1.98 3.44 18.31
C PHE A 93 1.01 4.56 17.94
N ALA A 94 1.48 5.83 17.86
CA ALA A 94 0.61 6.89 17.37
C ALA A 94 0.32 6.72 15.87
N GLU A 95 -0.93 6.88 15.51
CA GLU A 95 -1.44 6.72 14.13
C GLU A 95 -1.57 8.09 13.43
N ASN A 96 -0.69 9.03 13.77
CA ASN A 96 -0.64 10.32 13.10
C ASN A 96 -0.21 10.15 11.64
N PRO A 97 -0.84 10.87 10.69
CA PRO A 97 -0.53 10.74 9.27
C PRO A 97 0.95 10.97 8.97
N ALA A 98 1.59 9.95 8.45
CA ALA A 98 2.98 9.96 8.01
C ALA A 98 3.22 8.89 6.93
N VAL A 99 4.35 8.95 6.27
CA VAL A 99 4.80 7.95 5.29
C VAL A 99 6.23 7.57 5.61
N VAL A 100 6.52 6.28 5.62
CA VAL A 100 7.87 5.74 5.67
C VAL A 100 8.29 5.34 4.27
N VAL A 101 9.48 5.76 3.83
CA VAL A 101 9.98 5.44 2.50
C VAL A 101 11.39 4.90 2.58
N GLN A 102 11.73 4.02 1.64
CA GLN A 102 13.10 3.58 1.41
C GLN A 102 13.63 4.25 0.14
N VAL A 103 14.82 4.83 0.24
CA VAL A 103 15.48 5.55 -0.85
C VAL A 103 16.86 4.93 -1.07
N ALA A 104 17.27 4.75 -2.32
CA ALA A 104 18.64 4.34 -2.62
C ALA A 104 19.62 5.48 -2.32
N ASP A 105 20.81 5.15 -1.83
CA ASP A 105 21.85 6.16 -1.54
C ASP A 105 22.13 7.07 -2.76
N ALA A 106 22.09 6.51 -3.97
CA ALA A 106 22.26 7.25 -5.22
C ALA A 106 21.15 8.27 -5.52
N HIS A 107 19.96 8.09 -4.95
CA HIS A 107 18.80 8.97 -5.17
C HIS A 107 18.58 9.96 -4.02
N ASN A 108 19.39 9.91 -2.96
CA ASN A 108 19.16 10.69 -1.75
C ASN A 108 19.17 12.22 -2.00
N GLU A 109 20.09 12.70 -2.83
CA GLU A 109 20.16 14.13 -3.17
C GLU A 109 18.90 14.58 -3.91
N ALA A 110 18.47 13.85 -4.94
CA ALA A 110 17.25 14.15 -5.69
C ALA A 110 15.99 14.06 -4.81
N PHE A 111 15.92 13.06 -3.94
CA PHE A 111 14.86 12.91 -2.95
C PHE A 111 14.75 14.14 -2.05
N LEU A 112 15.86 14.56 -1.44
CA LEU A 112 15.88 15.73 -0.56
C LEU A 112 15.54 17.04 -1.31
N ALA A 113 15.94 17.16 -2.57
CA ALA A 113 15.60 18.33 -3.39
C ALA A 113 14.09 18.43 -3.64
N VAL A 114 13.39 17.32 -3.92
CA VAL A 114 11.92 17.29 -4.07
C VAL A 114 11.22 17.70 -2.79
N LEU A 115 11.69 17.21 -1.63
CA LEU A 115 11.10 17.57 -0.35
C LEU A 115 11.33 19.04 0.02
N ALA A 116 12.54 19.55 -0.24
CA ALA A 116 12.88 20.97 0.00
C ALA A 116 12.01 21.89 -0.85
N GLU A 117 11.82 21.59 -2.14
CA GLU A 117 10.93 22.34 -3.03
C GLU A 117 9.49 22.38 -2.52
N ALA A 118 9.00 21.28 -1.97
CA ALA A 118 7.66 21.15 -1.41
C ALA A 118 7.53 21.74 0.01
N GLY A 119 8.64 22.14 0.65
CA GLY A 119 8.65 22.56 2.07
C GLY A 119 8.24 21.44 3.01
N VAL A 120 8.63 20.20 2.70
CA VAL A 120 8.33 18.98 3.50
C VAL A 120 9.60 18.52 4.19
N ALA A 121 9.52 18.29 5.49
CA ALA A 121 10.62 17.74 6.26
C ALA A 121 10.58 16.21 6.25
N ALA A 122 11.75 15.59 6.15
CA ALA A 122 11.96 14.17 6.38
C ALA A 122 13.01 13.94 7.45
N VAL A 123 12.96 12.77 8.07
CA VAL A 123 13.93 12.33 9.09
C VAL A 123 14.48 10.99 8.62
N GLU A 124 15.79 10.88 8.54
CA GLU A 124 16.46 9.59 8.34
C GLU A 124 16.37 8.77 9.62
N LEU A 125 15.86 7.55 9.51
CA LEU A 125 15.72 6.65 10.66
C LEU A 125 16.84 5.60 10.73
N GLY A 126 17.42 5.21 9.59
CA GLY A 126 18.46 4.18 9.52
C GLY A 126 18.37 3.35 8.23
N ARG A 127 18.72 2.07 8.31
CA ARG A 127 19.01 1.24 7.14
C ARG A 127 18.44 -0.16 7.22
N PRO A 128 18.14 -0.77 6.07
CA PRO A 128 18.01 -2.23 5.98
C PRO A 128 19.32 -2.92 6.33
N VAL A 129 19.22 -4.04 7.02
CA VAL A 129 20.37 -4.88 7.44
C VAL A 129 20.09 -6.35 7.14
N GLU A 130 21.12 -7.18 7.22
CA GLU A 130 20.95 -8.63 7.13
C GLU A 130 20.23 -9.19 8.39
N GLY A 131 19.58 -10.34 8.24
CA GLY A 131 18.84 -10.98 9.33
C GLY A 131 17.35 -10.60 9.34
N ARG A 132 16.59 -11.21 10.26
CA ARG A 132 15.13 -11.03 10.37
C ARG A 132 14.74 -10.34 11.68
N THR A 133 15.45 -9.24 12.00
CA THR A 133 15.19 -8.47 13.20
C THR A 133 14.93 -7.01 12.86
N LEU A 134 13.88 -6.44 13.43
CA LEU A 134 13.65 -5.00 13.48
C LEU A 134 14.23 -4.48 14.80
N THR A 135 15.32 -3.74 14.72
CA THR A 135 15.95 -3.11 15.87
C THR A 135 15.62 -1.61 15.90
N LEU A 136 14.98 -1.17 16.95
CA LEU A 136 14.60 0.22 17.19
C LEU A 136 15.36 0.75 18.40
N ARG A 137 16.07 1.87 18.26
CA ARG A 137 16.79 2.54 19.34
C ARG A 137 16.21 3.92 19.58
N ARG A 138 16.11 4.30 20.86
CA ARG A 138 15.76 5.65 21.26
C ARG A 138 16.39 5.95 22.64
N ALA A 139 17.28 6.93 22.68
CA ALA A 139 18.10 7.23 23.83
C ALA A 139 18.83 5.96 24.35
N ASP A 140 18.62 5.60 25.61
CA ASP A 140 19.19 4.42 26.26
C ASP A 140 18.35 3.14 26.05
N ARG A 141 17.22 3.22 25.36
CA ARG A 141 16.31 2.09 25.12
C ARG A 141 16.54 1.46 23.76
N GLN A 142 16.51 0.13 23.75
CA GLN A 142 16.52 -0.66 22.52
C GLN A 142 15.41 -1.69 22.57
N LEU A 143 14.72 -1.85 21.45
CA LEU A 143 13.73 -2.89 21.19
C LEU A 143 14.19 -3.69 19.99
N ALA A 144 14.27 -5.01 20.14
CA ALA A 144 14.57 -5.94 19.06
C ALA A 144 13.36 -6.87 18.86
N LEU A 145 12.80 -6.87 17.66
CA LEU A 145 11.60 -7.59 17.31
C LEU A 145 11.92 -8.64 16.25
N ASP A 146 11.50 -9.87 16.48
CA ASP A 146 11.55 -10.95 15.48
C ASP A 146 10.47 -10.72 14.42
N ILE A 147 10.89 -10.41 13.20
CA ILE A 147 9.98 -10.07 12.09
C ILE A 147 9.12 -11.26 11.71
N ASP A 148 9.68 -12.47 11.72
CA ASP A 148 8.95 -13.66 11.27
C ASP A 148 7.89 -14.08 12.29
N ALA A 149 8.23 -14.06 13.59
CA ALA A 149 7.28 -14.36 14.65
C ALA A 149 6.11 -13.34 14.66
N LEU A 150 6.44 -12.04 14.53
CA LEU A 150 5.40 -11.01 14.49
C LEU A 150 4.56 -11.03 13.20
N ARG A 151 5.13 -11.52 12.09
CA ARG A 151 4.34 -11.75 10.88
C ARG A 151 3.34 -12.89 11.08
N GLU A 152 3.71 -13.95 11.77
CA GLU A 152 2.80 -15.04 12.11
C GLU A 152 1.64 -14.54 12.98
N ASP A 153 1.93 -13.75 14.00
CA ASP A 153 0.91 -13.11 14.84
C ASP A 153 -0.01 -12.18 14.02
N TRP A 154 0.57 -11.33 13.19
CA TRP A 154 -0.15 -10.39 12.33
C TRP A 154 -1.09 -11.11 11.34
N TYR A 155 -0.66 -12.26 10.80
CA TYR A 155 -1.43 -13.04 9.83
C TYR A 155 -2.42 -14.02 10.49
N SER A 156 -2.29 -14.31 11.77
CA SER A 156 -3.03 -15.39 12.46
C SER A 156 -4.55 -15.28 12.30
N THR A 157 -5.12 -14.11 12.54
CA THR A 157 -6.56 -13.88 12.37
C THR A 157 -7.02 -14.13 10.94
N SER A 158 -6.24 -13.69 9.95
CA SER A 158 -6.55 -13.94 8.53
C SER A 158 -6.48 -15.44 8.21
N ALA A 159 -5.51 -16.16 8.78
CA ALA A 159 -5.39 -17.61 8.60
C ALA A 159 -6.55 -18.37 9.23
N GLU A 160 -7.01 -17.95 10.41
CA GLU A 160 -8.19 -18.52 11.07
C GLU A 160 -9.46 -18.29 10.24
N MET A 161 -9.67 -17.07 9.73
CA MET A 161 -10.80 -16.75 8.84
C MET A 161 -10.74 -17.54 7.54
N ASP A 162 -9.57 -17.70 6.96
CA ASP A 162 -9.35 -18.49 5.74
C ASP A 162 -9.68 -19.98 5.98
N ALA A 163 -9.39 -20.52 7.14
CA ALA A 163 -9.67 -21.92 7.47
C ALA A 163 -11.18 -22.25 7.45
N PHE A 164 -12.06 -21.27 7.65
CA PHE A 164 -13.52 -21.48 7.56
C PHE A 164 -14.03 -21.61 6.12
N GLN A 165 -13.32 -21.09 5.14
CA GLN A 165 -13.76 -21.03 3.75
C GLN A 165 -12.87 -21.78 2.77
N SER A 166 -11.68 -22.18 3.20
CA SER A 166 -10.73 -22.95 2.39
C SER A 166 -10.90 -24.45 2.58
N PHE A 167 -10.43 -25.23 1.59
CA PHE A 167 -10.33 -26.67 1.74
C PHE A 167 -9.36 -27.01 2.89
N HIS A 168 -9.67 -28.10 3.60
CA HIS A 168 -8.98 -28.49 4.84
C HIS A 168 -7.46 -28.52 4.67
N GLY A 169 -6.73 -27.83 5.55
CA GLY A 169 -5.27 -27.72 5.55
C GLY A 169 -4.68 -26.65 4.63
N CYS A 170 -5.47 -26.03 3.74
CA CYS A 170 -4.93 -25.04 2.80
C CYS A 170 -4.59 -23.71 3.48
N ALA A 171 -5.33 -23.29 4.47
CA ALA A 171 -5.07 -22.06 5.21
C ALA A 171 -3.75 -22.13 5.97
N GLU A 172 -3.52 -23.24 6.68
CA GLU A 172 -2.28 -23.49 7.42
C GLU A 172 -1.08 -23.54 6.47
N GLN A 173 -1.22 -24.20 5.31
CA GLN A 173 -0.15 -24.23 4.32
C GLN A 173 0.19 -22.85 3.79
N ARG A 174 -0.80 -22.00 3.50
CA ARG A 174 -0.56 -20.62 3.08
C ARG A 174 0.15 -19.81 4.17
N ALA A 175 -0.26 -19.95 5.41
CA ALA A 175 0.35 -19.25 6.54
C ALA A 175 1.84 -19.58 6.71
N HIS A 176 2.20 -20.87 6.55
CA HIS A 176 3.57 -21.31 6.77
C HIS A 176 4.48 -21.24 5.54
N ASN A 177 3.92 -21.27 4.33
CA ASN A 177 4.70 -21.33 3.09
C ASN A 177 5.16 -19.99 2.54
N TYR A 178 4.97 -18.87 3.24
CA TYR A 178 5.31 -17.55 2.69
C TYR A 178 6.80 -17.39 2.35
N LYS A 179 7.70 -18.14 3.01
CA LYS A 179 9.14 -18.17 2.70
C LYS A 179 9.50 -19.07 1.51
N SER A 180 8.59 -19.95 1.15
CA SER A 180 8.77 -20.94 0.06
C SER A 180 7.77 -20.67 -1.03
N GLN A 181 8.02 -19.66 -1.85
CA GLN A 181 7.14 -19.31 -2.98
C GLN A 181 7.55 -20.12 -4.22
N PRO A 182 6.85 -21.24 -4.53
CA PRO A 182 7.23 -22.11 -5.64
C PRO A 182 6.81 -21.56 -7.01
N LEU A 183 5.98 -20.51 -7.03
CA LEU A 183 5.50 -19.92 -8.27
C LEU A 183 6.54 -18.98 -8.87
N HIS A 184 6.93 -19.27 -10.09
CA HIS A 184 7.84 -18.43 -10.86
C HIS A 184 7.14 -18.00 -12.15
N PHE A 185 7.09 -16.71 -12.39
CA PHE A 185 6.59 -16.17 -13.64
C PHE A 185 7.64 -16.31 -14.73
N ARG A 186 7.23 -16.85 -15.89
CA ARG A 186 8.05 -16.89 -17.09
C ARG A 186 7.51 -15.86 -18.07
N LEU A 187 8.16 -14.74 -18.13
CA LEU A 187 7.82 -13.70 -19.08
C LEU A 187 8.65 -13.90 -20.37
N PRO A 188 8.11 -13.54 -21.55
CA PRO A 188 8.91 -13.51 -22.78
C PRO A 188 10.12 -12.57 -22.60
N ALA A 189 11.25 -12.91 -23.19
CA ALA A 189 12.48 -12.09 -23.09
C ALA A 189 12.29 -10.66 -23.64
N SER A 190 11.33 -10.48 -24.55
CA SER A 190 10.97 -9.17 -25.11
C SER A 190 10.00 -8.36 -24.23
N PHE A 191 9.52 -8.91 -23.12
CA PHE A 191 8.58 -8.23 -22.24
C PHE A 191 9.33 -7.34 -21.25
N ASP A 192 9.19 -6.04 -21.38
CA ASP A 192 9.80 -5.01 -20.51
C ASP A 192 8.82 -4.36 -19.54
N GLY A 193 7.58 -4.85 -19.50
CA GLY A 193 6.52 -4.29 -18.66
C GLY A 193 5.82 -3.06 -19.26
N SER A 194 6.21 -2.60 -20.45
CA SER A 194 5.61 -1.42 -21.08
C SER A 194 4.43 -1.77 -21.99
N PHE A 195 3.46 -0.88 -22.04
CA PHE A 195 2.33 -0.99 -22.98
C PHE A 195 2.79 -0.90 -24.44
N ALA A 196 3.85 -0.14 -24.72
CA ALA A 196 4.38 0.04 -26.07
C ALA A 196 4.90 -1.28 -26.65
N THR A 197 5.62 -2.08 -25.87
CA THR A 197 6.11 -3.41 -26.28
C THR A 197 4.98 -4.39 -26.60
N LEU A 198 3.82 -4.23 -25.93
CA LEU A 198 2.63 -5.03 -26.19
C LEU A 198 1.78 -4.50 -27.34
N GLY A 199 2.15 -3.37 -27.96
CA GLY A 199 1.36 -2.70 -28.99
C GLY A 199 0.05 -2.10 -28.44
N VAL A 200 -0.01 -1.82 -27.14
CA VAL A 200 -1.17 -1.31 -26.43
C VAL A 200 -1.04 0.19 -26.25
N SER A 201 -2.12 0.94 -26.50
CA SER A 201 -2.18 2.39 -26.31
C SER A 201 -3.24 2.77 -25.29
N PRO A 202 -2.85 3.03 -24.03
CA PRO A 202 -3.79 3.44 -22.97
C PRO A 202 -4.45 4.79 -23.25
N ASP A 203 -3.80 5.64 -24.04
CA ASP A 203 -4.30 6.97 -24.39
C ASP A 203 -5.09 7.02 -25.71
N ARG A 204 -5.46 5.86 -26.24
CA ARG A 204 -6.26 5.77 -27.47
C ARG A 204 -7.55 6.60 -27.34
N ARG A 205 -7.77 7.52 -28.27
CA ARG A 205 -8.98 8.36 -28.35
C ARG A 205 -9.84 8.05 -29.55
N THR A 206 -9.28 7.39 -30.57
CA THR A 206 -10.00 7.02 -31.78
C THR A 206 -10.79 5.74 -31.53
N PRO A 207 -12.11 5.73 -31.80
CA PRO A 207 -12.91 4.51 -31.73
C PRO A 207 -12.37 3.43 -32.68
N SER A 208 -12.42 2.19 -32.24
CA SER A 208 -12.04 1.03 -33.05
C SER A 208 -13.20 0.50 -33.91
N GLY A 209 -14.41 0.82 -33.51
CA GLY A 209 -15.65 0.28 -34.11
C GLY A 209 -16.03 -1.09 -33.57
N VAL A 210 -15.22 -1.74 -32.75
CA VAL A 210 -15.56 -3.00 -32.08
C VAL A 210 -16.03 -2.71 -30.66
N ARG A 211 -17.31 -2.94 -30.39
CA ARG A 211 -17.96 -2.54 -29.15
C ARG A 211 -18.06 -3.69 -28.15
N ALA A 212 -17.72 -3.41 -26.90
CA ALA A 212 -17.94 -4.31 -25.77
C ALA A 212 -18.91 -3.66 -24.77
N ALA A 213 -19.89 -4.39 -24.28
CA ALA A 213 -20.74 -3.97 -23.17
C ALA A 213 -20.34 -4.69 -21.89
N ILE A 214 -20.24 -3.93 -20.81
CA ILE A 214 -20.17 -4.47 -19.46
C ILE A 214 -21.53 -4.33 -18.82
N ILE A 215 -22.16 -5.46 -18.52
CA ILE A 215 -23.46 -5.47 -17.85
C ILE A 215 -23.21 -5.52 -16.35
N ARG A 216 -23.75 -4.54 -15.63
CA ARG A 216 -23.62 -4.48 -14.19
C ARG A 216 -24.93 -4.31 -13.46
N GLU A 217 -24.99 -4.84 -12.26
CA GLU A 217 -26.08 -4.70 -11.31
C GLU A 217 -25.56 -4.10 -10.00
N LYS A 218 -26.46 -3.75 -9.10
CA LYS A 218 -26.10 -3.28 -7.77
C LYS A 218 -25.22 -4.30 -7.05
N GLY A 219 -24.05 -3.85 -6.59
CA GLY A 219 -23.06 -4.69 -5.92
C GLY A 219 -22.05 -5.36 -6.84
N THR A 220 -22.12 -5.16 -8.16
CA THR A 220 -21.05 -5.56 -9.07
C THR A 220 -19.73 -4.85 -8.70
N ASN A 221 -18.65 -5.59 -8.75
CA ASN A 221 -17.31 -5.10 -8.48
C ASN A 221 -16.36 -5.53 -9.61
N GLY A 222 -15.41 -4.65 -9.97
CA GLY A 222 -14.46 -4.92 -11.04
C GLY A 222 -14.87 -4.42 -12.42
N GLU A 223 -16.02 -3.74 -12.55
CA GLU A 223 -16.48 -3.21 -13.81
C GLU A 223 -15.54 -2.17 -14.43
N ARG A 224 -14.85 -1.37 -13.61
CA ARG A 224 -13.90 -0.36 -14.09
C ARG A 224 -12.62 -1.00 -14.57
N GLU A 225 -12.11 -1.98 -13.86
CA GLU A 225 -10.93 -2.76 -14.23
C GLU A 225 -11.21 -3.51 -15.54
N MET A 226 -12.39 -4.12 -15.67
CA MET A 226 -12.82 -4.81 -16.89
C MET A 226 -12.95 -3.82 -18.06
N ALA A 227 -13.54 -2.64 -17.82
CA ALA A 227 -13.63 -1.57 -18.83
C ALA A 227 -12.24 -1.15 -19.31
N TYR A 228 -11.31 -0.97 -18.39
CA TYR A 228 -9.94 -0.59 -18.73
C TYR A 228 -9.21 -1.67 -19.53
N ILE A 229 -9.31 -2.92 -19.13
CA ILE A 229 -8.69 -4.04 -19.86
C ILE A 229 -9.29 -4.19 -21.25
N LEU A 230 -10.59 -4.07 -21.40
CA LEU A 230 -11.26 -4.11 -22.72
C LEU A 230 -10.83 -2.93 -23.59
N HIS A 231 -10.71 -1.72 -23.01
CA HIS A 231 -10.17 -0.55 -23.72
C HIS A 231 -8.74 -0.79 -24.21
N LEU A 232 -7.88 -1.34 -23.35
CA LEU A 232 -6.50 -1.71 -23.70
C LEU A 232 -6.48 -2.79 -24.80
N ALA A 233 -7.39 -3.74 -24.76
CA ALA A 233 -7.53 -4.78 -25.79
C ALA A 233 -8.10 -4.25 -27.12
N GLY A 234 -8.46 -2.97 -27.20
CA GLY A 234 -8.90 -2.30 -28.41
C GLY A 234 -10.41 -2.15 -28.56
N PHE A 235 -11.21 -2.52 -27.58
CA PHE A 235 -12.67 -2.35 -27.63
C PHE A 235 -13.10 -0.91 -27.33
N ASP A 236 -14.21 -0.49 -27.91
CA ASP A 236 -14.98 0.69 -27.51
C ASP A 236 -15.98 0.24 -26.43
N VAL A 237 -15.72 0.62 -25.18
CA VAL A 237 -16.46 0.04 -24.04
C VAL A 237 -17.71 0.84 -23.72
N LYS A 238 -18.81 0.13 -23.46
CA LYS A 238 -20.10 0.65 -23.04
C LYS A 238 -20.48 0.10 -21.68
N ASP A 239 -20.76 0.99 -20.73
CA ASP A 239 -21.27 0.63 -19.40
C ASP A 239 -22.80 0.53 -19.48
N VAL A 240 -23.35 -0.63 -19.10
CA VAL A 240 -24.76 -0.96 -19.21
C VAL A 240 -25.27 -1.50 -17.89
N THR A 241 -26.25 -0.82 -17.30
CA THR A 241 -26.91 -1.34 -16.10
C THR A 241 -28.11 -2.23 -16.46
N MET A 242 -28.45 -3.14 -15.57
CA MET A 242 -29.68 -3.94 -15.73
C MET A 242 -30.93 -3.04 -15.86
N THR A 243 -30.94 -1.89 -15.19
CA THR A 243 -32.03 -0.90 -15.31
C THR A 243 -32.12 -0.34 -16.72
N ASP A 244 -31.01 -0.16 -17.44
CA ASP A 244 -31.03 0.30 -18.84
C ASP A 244 -31.66 -0.73 -19.77
N LEU A 245 -31.33 -2.01 -19.56
CA LEU A 245 -31.92 -3.10 -20.35
C LEU A 245 -33.41 -3.27 -20.05
N VAL A 246 -33.81 -3.30 -18.80
CA VAL A 246 -35.20 -3.49 -18.38
C VAL A 246 -36.11 -2.33 -18.85
N SER A 247 -35.58 -1.11 -18.83
CA SER A 247 -36.32 0.08 -19.28
C SER A 247 -36.32 0.28 -20.79
N GLY A 248 -35.57 -0.53 -21.55
CA GLY A 248 -35.42 -0.40 -22.99
C GLY A 248 -34.58 0.80 -23.43
N ARG A 249 -33.83 1.45 -22.50
CA ARG A 249 -32.89 2.50 -22.88
C ARG A 249 -31.68 1.95 -23.64
N GLU A 250 -31.38 0.67 -23.40
CA GLU A 250 -30.30 -0.06 -24.03
C GLU A 250 -30.81 -1.38 -24.58
N THR A 251 -30.42 -1.72 -25.83
CA THR A 251 -30.85 -2.94 -26.52
C THR A 251 -29.68 -3.90 -26.81
N LEU A 252 -28.45 -3.45 -26.73
CA LEU A 252 -27.25 -4.18 -27.09
C LEU A 252 -27.07 -4.54 -28.56
N ASP A 253 -27.95 -4.03 -29.44
CA ASP A 253 -27.98 -4.38 -30.91
C ASP A 253 -26.66 -4.05 -31.61
N GLU A 254 -25.90 -3.06 -31.11
CA GLU A 254 -24.64 -2.62 -31.68
C GLU A 254 -23.41 -3.16 -30.96
N VAL A 255 -23.59 -4.14 -30.08
CA VAL A 255 -22.52 -4.69 -29.24
C VAL A 255 -21.98 -5.99 -29.83
N ASN A 256 -20.67 -6.10 -29.95
CA ASN A 256 -19.99 -7.27 -30.48
C ASN A 256 -19.58 -8.26 -29.38
N PHE A 257 -19.41 -7.77 -28.15
CA PHE A 257 -18.91 -8.56 -27.02
C PHE A 257 -19.59 -8.13 -25.71
N ILE A 258 -20.02 -9.08 -24.90
CA ILE A 258 -20.72 -8.83 -23.63
C ILE A 258 -19.93 -9.48 -22.50
N VAL A 259 -19.76 -8.75 -21.41
CA VAL A 259 -19.14 -9.18 -20.15
C VAL A 259 -20.06 -8.92 -18.96
#